data_2402ba65965159d73b4f26b7a1df4435
#
_entry.id   2402ba65965159d73b4f26b7a1df4435
#
_cell.length_a   1.000
_cell.length_b   1.000
_cell.length_c   1.000
_cell.angle_alpha   90.00
_cell.angle_beta   90.00
_cell.angle_gamma   90.00
#
_symmetry.space_group_name_H-M   'P 1'
#
loop_
_entity.id
_entity.type
_entity.pdbx_description
1 polymer ?
#
loop_
_entity_poly.entity_id
_entity_poly.type
_entity_poly.pdbx_seq_one_letter_code
_entity_poly.pdbx_strand_id
1 'polypeptide(L)'
;MNLRTFFFLALGAWVWTGCSNVTFEEPMPQKRRNLKDFPNKWQGTWSDDENLTLVINPTSFYDENSPADSMVVGTDVLLRRFHGYLVVNQMGDNGQYQIVLARRWKDEVKIYAFESSEDALAVWQEVLGGSFEARSENPLEKETYILKPDNNLAFRQLLMKGGVTLSNTLTRRSPSDLD
;
A
#
# COMPACT_ATOMS: atom_id res chain seq x y z
N MET A 1 13.95 34.80 -7.41
CA MET A 1 13.09 33.82 -8.09
C MET A 1 13.76 32.46 -7.91
N ASN A 2 13.34 31.69 -6.88
CA ASN A 2 14.08 30.52 -6.39
C ASN A 2 13.65 29.27 -7.16
N LEU A 3 14.56 28.79 -8.00
CA LEU A 3 14.47 27.59 -8.85
C LEU A 3 14.78 26.30 -8.03
N ARG A 4 14.23 26.16 -6.83
CA ARG A 4 14.50 25.01 -5.94
C ARG A 4 13.30 24.12 -5.62
N THR A 5 12.13 24.39 -6.17
CA THR A 5 10.87 23.74 -5.78
C THR A 5 10.36 22.67 -6.76
N PHE A 6 11.09 22.35 -7.83
CA PHE A 6 10.60 21.44 -8.88
C PHE A 6 11.34 20.08 -8.97
N PHE A 7 12.20 19.74 -8.00
CA PHE A 7 13.02 18.51 -8.12
C PHE A 7 12.67 17.39 -7.12
N PHE A 8 11.61 17.56 -6.32
CA PHE A 8 11.26 16.57 -5.29
C PHE A 8 10.14 15.59 -5.66
N LEU A 9 9.66 15.59 -6.90
CA LEU A 9 8.51 14.80 -7.33
C LEU A 9 8.85 13.52 -8.13
N ALA A 10 10.11 13.13 -8.23
CA ALA A 10 10.48 12.07 -9.16
C ALA A 10 11.14 10.81 -8.58
N LEU A 11 11.46 10.73 -7.30
CA LEU A 11 12.28 9.63 -6.78
C LEU A 11 11.66 8.79 -5.64
N GLY A 12 10.59 9.23 -4.99
CA GLY A 12 9.92 8.49 -3.91
C GLY A 12 8.93 7.42 -4.37
N ALA A 13 8.87 7.15 -5.67
CA ALA A 13 7.75 6.45 -6.28
C ALA A 13 7.96 4.94 -6.54
N TRP A 14 9.13 4.37 -6.29
CA TRP A 14 9.48 3.06 -6.84
C TRP A 14 8.98 1.84 -6.05
N VAL A 15 8.76 1.95 -4.77
CA VAL A 15 8.18 0.83 -3.98
C VAL A 15 6.67 0.71 -4.18
N TRP A 16 6.03 1.80 -4.63
CA TRP A 16 4.58 1.92 -4.73
C TRP A 16 4.08 2.35 -6.11
N THR A 17 4.93 2.38 -7.13
CA THR A 17 4.56 2.77 -8.50
C THR A 17 3.98 1.64 -9.36
N GLY A 18 3.22 0.76 -8.82
CA GLY A 18 2.02 0.45 -9.55
C GLY A 18 1.20 1.73 -9.51
N CYS A 19 0.90 2.35 -10.66
CA CYS A 19 0.05 3.54 -10.74
C CYS A 19 -1.31 3.25 -10.13
N SER A 20 -1.37 3.10 -8.80
CA SER A 20 -2.61 2.94 -8.08
C SER A 20 -3.21 4.33 -8.00
N ASN A 21 -4.08 4.59 -8.95
CA ASN A 21 -4.99 5.72 -8.93
C ASN A 21 -6.17 5.47 -7.98
N VAL A 22 -5.98 4.61 -6.99
CA VAL A 22 -7.02 4.20 -6.04
C VAL A 22 -6.67 4.67 -4.64
N THR A 23 -7.55 5.46 -4.06
CA THR A 23 -7.44 5.97 -2.70
C THR A 23 -8.66 5.64 -1.87
N PHE A 24 -8.54 5.82 -0.57
CA PHE A 24 -9.63 5.65 0.39
C PHE A 24 -9.84 6.95 1.16
N GLU A 25 -11.09 7.27 1.47
CA GLU A 25 -11.42 8.46 2.26
C GLU A 25 -10.95 8.33 3.71
N GLU A 26 -10.93 7.10 4.25
CA GLU A 26 -10.50 6.80 5.61
C GLU A 26 -9.45 5.68 5.66
N PRO A 27 -8.58 5.66 6.66
CA PRO A 27 -7.61 4.59 6.83
C PRO A 27 -8.31 3.28 7.24
N MET A 28 -7.97 2.19 6.55
CA MET A 28 -8.59 0.89 6.73
C MET A 28 -7.73 -0.08 7.58
N PRO A 29 -8.35 -1.03 8.27
CA PRO A 29 -9.78 -1.12 8.57
C PRO A 29 -10.21 -0.02 9.54
N GLN A 30 -11.46 0.46 9.38
CA GLN A 30 -11.99 1.58 10.19
C GLN A 30 -11.99 1.27 11.68
N LYS A 31 -11.75 2.30 12.52
CA LYS A 31 -11.85 2.23 14.00
C LYS A 31 -11.01 1.12 14.63
N ARG A 32 -9.91 0.71 13.96
CA ARG A 32 -8.96 -0.24 14.53
C ARG A 32 -7.74 0.50 15.10
N ARG A 33 -7.17 -0.10 16.15
CA ARG A 33 -5.96 0.43 16.78
C ARG A 33 -4.78 0.37 15.78
N ASN A 34 -4.06 1.47 15.68
CA ASN A 34 -2.80 1.50 14.97
C ASN A 34 -1.72 0.73 15.75
N LEU A 35 -0.90 -0.02 15.05
CA LEU A 35 0.31 -0.60 15.62
C LEU A 35 1.35 0.52 15.75
N LYS A 36 2.16 0.44 16.80
CA LYS A 36 3.29 1.36 17.00
C LYS A 36 4.53 0.91 16.23
N ASP A 37 4.64 -0.41 16.02
CA ASP A 37 5.80 -1.05 15.45
C ASP A 37 5.39 -2.17 14.49
N PHE A 38 6.28 -2.49 13.54
CA PHE A 38 6.19 -3.74 12.80
C PHE A 38 6.40 -4.92 13.75
N PRO A 39 5.52 -5.94 13.73
CA PRO A 39 5.76 -7.13 14.54
C PRO A 39 7.09 -7.80 14.15
N ASN A 40 7.84 -8.33 15.13
CA ASN A 40 9.19 -8.90 14.94
C ASN A 40 9.32 -9.83 13.74
N LYS A 41 8.29 -10.64 13.49
CA LYS A 41 8.29 -11.57 12.36
C LYS A 41 8.31 -10.89 10.97
N TRP A 42 7.98 -9.61 10.88
CA TRP A 42 8.00 -8.81 9.65
C TRP A 42 9.33 -8.09 9.44
N GLN A 43 10.08 -7.88 10.53
CA GLN A 43 11.34 -7.15 10.50
C GLN A 43 12.42 -7.96 9.78
N GLY A 44 13.35 -7.26 9.12
CA GLY A 44 14.44 -7.82 8.33
C GLY A 44 14.37 -7.41 6.87
N THR A 45 15.15 -8.06 6.04
CA THR A 45 15.28 -7.75 4.61
C THR A 45 14.50 -8.76 3.79
N TRP A 46 13.73 -8.24 2.85
CA TRP A 46 12.87 -8.99 1.95
C TRP A 46 13.13 -8.56 0.51
N SER A 47 13.29 -9.48 -0.41
CA SER A 47 13.55 -9.15 -1.83
C SER A 47 12.68 -9.96 -2.77
N ASP A 48 12.40 -9.39 -3.93
CA ASP A 48 11.86 -10.12 -5.09
C ASP A 48 12.99 -10.48 -6.07
N ASP A 49 12.59 -11.07 -7.19
CA ASP A 49 13.50 -11.43 -8.28
C ASP A 49 13.76 -10.24 -9.23
N GLU A 50 13.08 -9.11 -9.04
CA GLU A 50 13.10 -7.91 -9.91
C GLU A 50 13.89 -6.73 -9.34
N ASN A 51 14.75 -6.95 -8.32
CA ASN A 51 15.60 -5.96 -7.64
C ASN A 51 14.91 -5.07 -6.58
N LEU A 52 13.67 -5.30 -6.20
CA LEU A 52 13.11 -4.68 -5.02
C LEU A 52 13.70 -5.33 -3.77
N THR A 53 14.31 -4.55 -2.92
CA THR A 53 14.79 -5.01 -1.60
C THR A 53 14.22 -4.12 -0.51
N LEU A 54 13.21 -4.63 0.18
CA LEU A 54 12.52 -3.95 1.26
C LEU A 54 13.17 -4.26 2.60
N VAL A 55 13.71 -3.26 3.26
CA VAL A 55 14.22 -3.34 4.62
C VAL A 55 13.14 -2.87 5.60
N ILE A 56 12.74 -3.74 6.52
CA ILE A 56 11.74 -3.44 7.54
C ILE A 56 12.38 -3.43 8.92
N ASN A 57 12.45 -2.24 9.51
CA ASN A 57 12.86 -2.01 10.90
C ASN A 57 11.65 -2.01 11.85
N PRO A 58 11.82 -1.94 13.16
CA PRO A 58 10.70 -1.86 14.09
C PRO A 58 9.71 -0.74 13.76
N THR A 59 10.19 0.46 13.48
CA THR A 59 9.36 1.66 13.30
C THR A 59 9.43 2.29 11.92
N SER A 60 10.15 1.69 10.97
CA SER A 60 10.31 2.23 9.62
C SER A 60 10.53 1.14 8.59
N PHE A 61 10.35 1.48 7.33
CA PHE A 61 10.72 0.63 6.20
C PHE A 61 11.16 1.48 5.00
N TYR A 62 11.97 0.90 4.14
CA TYR A 62 12.51 1.56 2.96
C TYR A 62 12.97 0.54 1.92
N ASP A 63 13.08 0.95 0.66
CA ASP A 63 13.81 0.21 -0.36
C ASP A 63 15.32 0.41 -0.14
N GLU A 64 16.09 -0.68 -0.09
CA GLU A 64 17.55 -0.64 0.08
C GLU A 64 18.23 0.23 -0.98
N ASN A 65 17.66 0.33 -2.18
CA ASN A 65 18.15 1.19 -3.27
C ASN A 65 17.82 2.68 -3.06
N SER A 66 16.89 3.00 -2.14
CA SER A 66 16.41 4.37 -1.87
C SER A 66 16.23 4.60 -0.37
N PRO A 67 17.27 4.47 0.46
CA PRO A 67 17.14 4.56 1.92
C PRO A 67 16.70 5.97 2.41
N ALA A 68 16.89 7.00 1.59
CA ALA A 68 16.44 8.36 1.88
C ALA A 68 14.90 8.50 1.89
N ASP A 69 14.19 7.58 1.21
CA ASP A 69 12.74 7.57 1.11
C ASP A 69 12.10 6.67 2.20
N SER A 70 12.74 6.59 3.35
CA SER A 70 12.27 5.80 4.49
C SER A 70 10.94 6.30 5.01
N MET A 71 9.98 5.39 5.18
CA MET A 71 8.66 5.66 5.75
C MET A 71 8.60 5.26 7.22
N VAL A 72 8.11 6.17 8.07
CA VAL A 72 8.05 6.00 9.52
C VAL A 72 6.62 5.71 9.97
N VAL A 73 6.48 4.67 10.80
CA VAL A 73 5.19 4.27 11.38
C VAL A 73 4.68 5.33 12.34
N GLY A 74 3.44 5.73 12.17
CA GLY A 74 2.78 6.75 12.99
C GLY A 74 2.99 8.18 12.48
N THR A 75 3.94 8.40 11.57
CA THR A 75 4.17 9.69 10.90
C THR A 75 3.73 9.63 9.46
N ASP A 76 4.34 8.76 8.66
CA ASP A 76 4.08 8.67 7.23
C ASP A 76 3.02 7.61 6.91
N VAL A 77 2.95 6.56 7.74
CA VAL A 77 2.03 5.46 7.55
C VAL A 77 1.37 5.01 8.85
N LEU A 78 0.12 4.56 8.74
CA LEU A 78 -0.60 3.89 9.82
C LEU A 78 -0.65 2.38 9.55
N LEU A 79 -0.13 1.59 10.48
CA LEU A 79 -0.19 0.14 10.41
C LEU A 79 -1.39 -0.41 11.18
N ARG A 80 -2.15 -1.32 10.55
CA ARG A 80 -3.27 -2.03 11.18
C ARG A 80 -3.23 -3.50 10.83
N ARG A 81 -3.90 -4.34 11.64
CA ARG A 81 -4.09 -5.77 11.34
C ARG A 81 -5.52 -6.03 10.93
N PHE A 82 -5.69 -6.85 9.89
CA PHE A 82 -7.01 -7.25 9.42
C PHE A 82 -7.00 -8.62 8.74
N HIS A 83 -7.70 -9.59 9.31
CA HIS A 83 -7.87 -10.94 8.74
C HIS A 83 -6.59 -11.60 8.20
N GLY A 84 -5.50 -11.51 8.96
CA GLY A 84 -4.20 -12.07 8.58
C GLY A 84 -3.33 -11.17 7.71
N TYR A 85 -3.85 -10.03 7.27
CA TYR A 85 -3.08 -8.98 6.60
C TYR A 85 -2.48 -7.98 7.59
N LEU A 86 -1.33 -7.46 7.26
CA LEU A 86 -0.82 -6.19 7.72
C LEU A 86 -1.29 -5.15 6.71
N VAL A 87 -2.01 -4.15 7.17
CA VAL A 87 -2.57 -3.08 6.33
C VAL A 87 -1.76 -1.83 6.57
N VAL A 88 -1.11 -1.35 5.52
CA VAL A 88 -0.33 -0.11 5.50
C VAL A 88 -1.21 0.96 4.87
N ASN A 89 -1.50 2.01 5.62
CA ASN A 89 -2.26 3.16 5.15
C ASN A 89 -1.33 4.35 5.07
N GLN A 90 -1.03 4.82 3.89
CA GLN A 90 -0.24 6.02 3.64
C GLN A 90 -1.18 7.18 3.33
N MET A 91 -1.07 8.26 4.08
CA MET A 91 -1.85 9.47 3.83
C MET A 91 -1.19 10.29 2.72
N GLY A 92 -1.94 10.60 1.69
CA GLY A 92 -1.53 11.53 0.64
C GLY A 92 -1.81 13.00 1.02
N ASP A 93 -1.27 13.92 0.25
CA ASP A 93 -1.41 15.38 0.46
C ASP A 93 -2.85 15.87 0.39
N ASN A 94 -3.72 15.14 -0.30
CA ASN A 94 -5.16 15.41 -0.41
C ASN A 94 -5.99 14.90 0.79
N GLY A 95 -5.33 14.33 1.81
CA GLY A 95 -5.99 13.76 2.99
C GLY A 95 -6.62 12.38 2.76
N GLN A 96 -6.45 11.79 1.59
CA GLN A 96 -6.88 10.43 1.26
C GLN A 96 -5.76 9.42 1.56
N TYR A 97 -6.12 8.16 1.63
CA TYR A 97 -5.19 7.10 1.98
C TYR A 97 -4.95 6.14 0.81
N GLN A 98 -3.70 5.92 0.46
CA GLN A 98 -3.31 4.75 -0.32
C GLN A 98 -3.20 3.57 0.64
N ILE A 99 -3.75 2.42 0.23
CA ILE A 99 -3.78 1.22 1.08
C ILE A 99 -3.05 0.08 0.38
N VAL A 100 -2.08 -0.45 1.09
CA VAL A 100 -1.37 -1.64 0.69
C VAL A 100 -1.56 -2.72 1.75
N LEU A 101 -1.76 -3.94 1.28
CA LEU A 101 -1.94 -5.09 2.14
C LEU A 101 -0.75 -6.03 1.97
N ALA A 102 -0.23 -6.52 3.08
CA ALA A 102 0.82 -7.52 3.07
C ALA A 102 0.37 -8.75 3.84
N ARG A 103 0.57 -9.94 3.26
CA ARG A 103 0.28 -11.21 3.91
C ARG A 103 1.53 -12.06 3.94
N ARG A 104 1.94 -12.46 5.15
CA ARG A 104 3.15 -13.25 5.34
C ARG A 104 2.81 -14.72 5.57
N TRP A 105 3.54 -15.59 4.88
CA TRP A 105 3.56 -17.02 5.12
C TRP A 105 5.01 -17.52 5.16
N LYS A 106 5.48 -17.97 6.33
CA LYS A 106 6.88 -18.36 6.57
C LYS A 106 7.84 -17.25 6.14
N ASP A 107 8.68 -17.49 5.15
CA ASP A 107 9.68 -16.59 4.61
C ASP A 107 9.24 -15.91 3.30
N GLU A 108 7.95 -15.89 3.04
CA GLU A 108 7.33 -15.23 1.91
C GLU A 108 6.37 -14.13 2.39
N VAL A 109 6.39 -13.00 1.73
CA VAL A 109 5.44 -11.90 1.89
C VAL A 109 4.79 -11.60 0.54
N LYS A 110 3.48 -11.70 0.47
CA LYS A 110 2.68 -11.26 -0.68
C LYS A 110 2.13 -9.86 -0.42
N ILE A 111 2.37 -8.97 -1.36
CA ILE A 111 1.91 -7.58 -1.34
C ILE A 111 0.76 -7.45 -2.32
N TYR A 112 -0.33 -6.82 -1.88
CA TYR A 112 -1.52 -6.57 -2.68
C TYR A 112 -1.81 -5.08 -2.69
N ALA A 113 -2.24 -4.57 -3.84
CA ALA A 113 -2.67 -3.21 -4.04
C ALA A 113 -4.09 -3.16 -4.61
N PHE A 114 -4.75 -2.02 -4.44
CA PHE A 114 -5.99 -1.73 -5.16
C PHE A 114 -5.62 -1.13 -6.50
N GLU A 115 -5.95 -1.82 -7.56
CA GLU A 115 -5.70 -1.41 -8.95
C GLU A 115 -7.00 -1.49 -9.75
N SER A 116 -7.24 -0.51 -10.61
CA SER A 116 -8.46 -0.41 -11.42
C SER A 116 -8.44 -1.32 -12.64
N SER A 117 -8.42 -2.64 -12.42
CA SER A 117 -8.69 -3.62 -13.48
C SER A 117 -10.21 -3.81 -13.66
N GLU A 118 -10.63 -4.33 -14.81
CA GLU A 118 -12.07 -4.62 -15.06
C GLU A 118 -12.67 -5.52 -13.97
N ASP A 119 -11.95 -6.56 -13.55
CA ASP A 119 -12.39 -7.49 -12.51
C ASP A 119 -12.50 -6.79 -11.15
N ALA A 120 -11.52 -5.95 -10.79
CA ALA A 120 -11.55 -5.20 -9.55
C ALA A 120 -12.69 -4.18 -9.53
N LEU A 121 -12.91 -3.45 -10.63
CA LEU A 121 -14.02 -2.51 -10.78
C LEU A 121 -15.38 -3.19 -10.62
N ALA A 122 -15.57 -4.37 -11.21
CA ALA A 122 -16.79 -5.14 -11.03
C ALA A 122 -17.04 -5.53 -9.56
N VAL A 123 -15.97 -5.95 -8.85
CA VAL A 123 -16.06 -6.25 -7.41
C VAL A 123 -16.36 -4.98 -6.60
N TRP A 124 -15.72 -3.85 -6.91
CA TRP A 124 -15.98 -2.60 -6.20
C TRP A 124 -17.41 -2.15 -6.41
N GLN A 125 -17.94 -2.24 -7.65
CA GLN A 125 -19.35 -1.95 -7.95
C GLN A 125 -20.29 -2.86 -7.16
N GLU A 126 -20.01 -4.16 -7.11
CA GLU A 126 -20.84 -5.13 -6.38
C GLU A 126 -20.85 -4.86 -4.87
N VAL A 127 -19.68 -4.59 -4.29
CA VAL A 127 -19.50 -4.49 -2.83
C VAL A 127 -19.85 -3.11 -2.29
N LEU A 128 -19.48 -2.05 -3.02
CA LEU A 128 -19.61 -0.67 -2.56
C LEU A 128 -20.83 0.03 -3.19
N GLY A 129 -21.33 -0.47 -4.31
CA GLY A 129 -22.43 0.19 -5.03
C GLY A 129 -22.06 1.61 -5.42
N GLY A 130 -22.80 2.59 -4.88
CA GLY A 130 -22.52 4.02 -5.08
C GLY A 130 -21.46 4.63 -4.15
N SER A 131 -20.85 3.82 -3.29
CA SER A 131 -19.85 4.30 -2.32
C SER A 131 -18.42 4.26 -2.88
N PHE A 132 -18.24 4.43 -4.19
CA PHE A 132 -16.96 4.78 -4.78
C PHE A 132 -17.15 5.80 -5.90
N GLU A 133 -16.18 6.67 -6.05
CA GLU A 133 -16.21 7.76 -7.03
C GLU A 133 -15.07 7.59 -8.02
N ALA A 134 -15.35 7.67 -9.31
CA ALA A 134 -14.35 7.86 -10.34
C ALA A 134 -14.16 9.37 -10.58
N ARG A 135 -12.94 9.85 -10.55
CA ARG A 135 -12.56 11.22 -10.86
C ARG A 135 -11.58 11.25 -12.00
N SER A 136 -11.85 12.03 -13.00
CA SER A 136 -10.91 12.36 -14.06
C SER A 136 -10.79 13.88 -14.11
N GLU A 137 -9.61 14.40 -13.83
CA GLU A 137 -9.34 15.85 -13.95
C GLU A 137 -9.00 16.21 -15.41
N ASN A 138 -8.54 15.24 -16.19
CA ASN A 138 -8.18 15.42 -17.58
C ASN A 138 -8.53 14.13 -18.36
N PRO A 139 -9.22 14.21 -19.52
CA PRO A 139 -9.56 13.04 -20.33
C PRO A 139 -8.37 12.21 -20.83
N LEU A 140 -7.15 12.75 -20.75
CA LEU A 140 -5.89 12.07 -21.12
C LEU A 140 -5.19 11.41 -19.93
N GLU A 141 -5.67 11.63 -18.71
CA GLU A 141 -5.11 11.05 -17.49
C GLU A 141 -5.93 9.84 -17.06
N LYS A 142 -5.27 8.91 -16.35
CA LYS A 142 -5.99 7.78 -15.76
C LYS A 142 -7.01 8.26 -14.74
N GLU A 143 -8.19 7.67 -14.78
CA GLU A 143 -9.22 7.91 -13.77
C GLU A 143 -8.69 7.59 -12.36
N THR A 144 -8.95 8.45 -11.41
CA THR A 144 -8.68 8.23 -10.00
C THR A 144 -9.94 7.73 -9.32
N TYR A 145 -9.82 6.68 -8.51
CA TYR A 145 -10.94 6.08 -7.79
C TYR A 145 -10.80 6.35 -6.29
N ILE A 146 -11.89 6.80 -5.68
CA ILE A 146 -11.98 6.98 -4.23
C ILE A 146 -12.94 5.95 -3.68
N LEU A 147 -12.43 4.98 -2.93
CA LEU A 147 -13.23 3.94 -2.32
C LEU A 147 -13.67 4.35 -0.91
N LYS A 148 -14.96 4.16 -0.62
CA LYS A 148 -15.60 4.53 0.65
C LYS A 148 -16.34 3.32 1.24
N PRO A 149 -15.65 2.28 1.74
CA PRO A 149 -16.34 1.18 2.40
C PRO A 149 -17.08 1.67 3.64
N ASP A 150 -18.38 1.42 3.73
CA ASP A 150 -19.22 1.86 4.86
C ASP A 150 -18.75 1.28 6.20
N ASN A 151 -18.11 0.12 6.15
CA ASN A 151 -17.65 -0.60 7.34
C ASN A 151 -16.58 -1.64 7.00
N ASN A 152 -16.05 -2.27 8.04
CA ASN A 152 -15.03 -3.31 7.90
C ASN A 152 -15.53 -4.60 7.22
N LEU A 153 -16.84 -4.85 7.16
CA LEU A 153 -17.39 -5.99 6.42
C LEU A 153 -17.28 -5.75 4.92
N ALA A 154 -17.64 -4.55 4.45
CA ALA A 154 -17.48 -4.15 3.05
C ALA A 154 -15.99 -4.23 2.65
N PHE A 155 -15.09 -3.68 3.47
CA PHE A 155 -13.64 -3.80 3.23
C PHE A 155 -13.17 -5.26 3.15
N ARG A 156 -13.66 -6.13 4.04
CA ARG A 156 -13.35 -7.57 3.97
C ARG A 156 -13.86 -8.21 2.67
N GLN A 157 -15.06 -7.83 2.23
CA GLN A 157 -15.62 -8.36 0.99
C GLN A 157 -14.78 -7.97 -0.23
N LEU A 158 -14.27 -6.74 -0.28
CA LEU A 158 -13.32 -6.32 -1.32
C LEU A 158 -12.13 -7.25 -1.39
N LEU A 159 -11.52 -7.59 -0.24
CA LEU A 159 -10.35 -8.47 -0.19
C LEU A 159 -10.68 -9.92 -0.61
N MET A 160 -11.85 -10.43 -0.19
CA MET A 160 -12.21 -11.83 -0.41
C MET A 160 -12.73 -12.11 -1.83
N LYS A 161 -13.29 -11.11 -2.51
CA LYS A 161 -13.88 -11.23 -3.85
C LYS A 161 -12.91 -10.86 -4.97
N GLY A 162 -11.66 -10.51 -4.66
CA GLY A 162 -10.66 -10.15 -5.66
C GLY A 162 -10.67 -8.67 -6.05
N GLY A 163 -11.18 -7.81 -5.18
CA GLY A 163 -11.09 -6.35 -5.37
C GLY A 163 -9.69 -5.77 -5.14
N VAL A 164 -8.67 -6.65 -4.99
CA VAL A 164 -7.25 -6.30 -4.86
C VAL A 164 -6.42 -7.19 -5.78
N THR A 165 -5.32 -6.66 -6.28
CA THR A 165 -4.38 -7.34 -7.17
C THR A 165 -3.12 -7.73 -6.40
N LEU A 166 -2.57 -8.92 -6.65
CA LEU A 166 -1.23 -9.27 -6.19
C LEU A 166 -0.22 -8.42 -6.96
N SER A 167 0.44 -7.51 -6.25
CA SER A 167 1.42 -6.59 -6.81
C SER A 167 2.82 -7.18 -6.78
N ASN A 168 3.20 -7.82 -5.64
CA ASN A 168 4.55 -8.35 -5.49
C ASN A 168 4.60 -9.55 -4.55
N THR A 169 5.65 -10.37 -4.70
CA THR A 169 5.97 -11.47 -3.78
C THR A 169 7.43 -11.35 -3.38
N LEU A 170 7.67 -11.16 -2.09
CA LEU A 170 9.02 -11.00 -1.53
C LEU A 170 9.40 -12.22 -0.71
N THR A 171 10.67 -12.60 -0.79
CA THR A 171 11.29 -13.67 0.03
C THR A 171 12.24 -13.06 1.04
N ARG A 172 12.32 -13.66 2.22
CA ARG A 172 13.26 -13.21 3.25
C ARG A 172 14.70 -13.50 2.82
N ARG A 173 15.54 -12.48 2.79
CA ARG A 173 17.00 -12.69 2.64
C ARG A 173 17.57 -13.33 3.89
N SER A 174 18.37 -14.36 3.68
CA SER A 174 19.19 -14.95 4.74
C SER A 174 20.42 -14.06 5.01
N PRO A 175 20.95 -14.01 6.26
CA PRO A 175 22.23 -13.36 6.53
C PRO A 175 23.40 -13.88 5.69
N SER A 176 23.30 -15.12 5.19
CA SER A 176 24.29 -15.73 4.28
C SER A 176 24.28 -15.18 2.86
N ASP A 177 23.26 -14.40 2.48
CA ASP A 177 23.10 -13.86 1.13
C ASP A 177 23.70 -12.44 1.03
N LEU A 178 24.34 -11.95 2.10
CA LEU A 178 24.90 -10.61 2.23
C LEU A 178 26.44 -10.56 2.10
N ASP A 179 27.08 -11.70 1.73
CA ASP A 179 28.54 -11.82 1.54
C ASP A 179 28.95 -11.80 0.07
#